data_5fc0905fa9f462e1563511a500d40f6f
#
_entry.id   5fc0905fa9f462e1563511a500d40f6f
#
_cell.length_a   1.000
_cell.length_b   1.000
_cell.length_c   1.000
_cell.angle_alpha   90.00
_cell.angle_beta   90.00
_cell.angle_gamma   90.00
#
_symmetry.space_group_name_H-M   'P 1'
#
loop_
_entity.id
_entity.type
_entity.pdbx_description
1 polymer ?
#
loop_
_entity_poly.entity_id
_entity_poly.type
_entity_poly.pdbx_seq_one_letter_code
_entity_poly.pdbx_strand_id
1 'polypeptide(L)'
;MKARAIVVTSGKGGVGKTTTTANLGAALAKLGEKVAVVDVDVGLRNLDVVMGLEGRVVFDLVDVLEGRARLRQALIRDKRVENLFLLPASQTKDKEALDPERFKEVVRALLEEEGFDRVLIDSPAGIEKGFQTAAAPAEGALVVVNPEVSSVRDADRIIGLLEAREVRENFLVINRLRPRMVARGDMLSVEDVVEILGLKPIGIIPEDEQVIVSTNQGEPLVLKG
;
A
#
# COMPACT_ATOMS: atom_id res chain seq x y z
N MET A 1 11.60 11.08 3.77
CA MET A 1 10.98 10.94 2.44
C MET A 1 10.43 12.29 2.01
N LYS A 2 10.69 12.74 0.79
CA LYS A 2 10.08 13.95 0.24
C LYS A 2 8.75 13.66 -0.45
N ALA A 3 8.59 12.45 -1.01
CA ALA A 3 7.38 12.02 -1.69
C ALA A 3 6.17 12.05 -0.74
N ARG A 4 5.09 12.69 -1.17
CA ARG A 4 3.84 12.80 -0.41
C ARG A 4 2.83 11.73 -0.84
N ALA A 5 2.77 11.39 -2.13
CA ALA A 5 2.00 10.27 -2.67
C ALA A 5 2.93 9.08 -2.92
N ILE A 6 2.67 7.96 -2.23
CA ILE A 6 3.52 6.76 -2.27
C ILE A 6 2.65 5.57 -2.65
N VAL A 7 3.00 4.90 -3.76
CA VAL A 7 2.37 3.63 -4.11
C VAL A 7 3.06 2.50 -3.36
N VAL A 8 2.28 1.67 -2.65
CA VAL A 8 2.74 0.43 -2.04
C VAL A 8 2.44 -0.70 -3.01
N THR A 9 3.47 -1.36 -3.50
CA THR A 9 3.36 -2.31 -4.60
C THR A 9 4.21 -3.56 -4.40
N SER A 10 3.93 -4.59 -5.20
CA SER A 10 4.72 -5.83 -5.26
C SER A 10 4.47 -6.54 -6.58
N GLY A 11 5.45 -7.29 -7.05
CA GLY A 11 5.30 -8.13 -8.23
C GLY A 11 4.37 -9.33 -8.02
N LYS A 12 4.20 -9.80 -6.78
CA LYS A 12 3.44 -11.02 -6.42
C LYS A 12 2.36 -10.73 -5.40
N GLY A 13 1.22 -11.44 -5.51
CA GLY A 13 0.18 -11.42 -4.50
C GLY A 13 0.60 -12.09 -3.18
N GLY A 14 -0.01 -11.66 -2.08
CA GLY A 14 0.19 -12.30 -0.76
C GLY A 14 1.49 -11.96 -0.05
N VAL A 15 2.32 -11.05 -0.55
CA VAL A 15 3.59 -10.64 0.11
C VAL A 15 3.40 -9.71 1.31
N GLY A 16 2.17 -9.21 1.54
CA GLY A 16 1.86 -8.35 2.68
C GLY A 16 1.76 -6.86 2.37
N LYS A 17 1.52 -6.45 1.12
CA LYS A 17 1.31 -5.04 0.74
C LYS A 17 0.26 -4.34 1.58
N THR A 18 -0.98 -4.85 1.55
CA THR A 18 -2.13 -4.26 2.27
C THR A 18 -1.88 -4.16 3.77
N THR A 19 -1.30 -5.20 4.37
CA THR A 19 -0.88 -5.17 5.78
C THR A 19 0.19 -4.11 6.03
N THR A 20 1.17 -3.99 5.14
CA THR A 20 2.20 -2.96 5.23
C THR A 20 1.60 -1.57 5.07
N THR A 21 0.70 -1.36 4.11
CA THR A 21 0.00 -0.09 3.90
C THR A 21 -0.78 0.35 5.15
N ALA A 22 -1.58 -0.56 5.73
CA ALA A 22 -2.37 -0.27 6.92
C ALA A 22 -1.49 0.08 8.13
N ASN A 23 -0.44 -0.71 8.39
CA ASN A 23 0.45 -0.50 9.51
C ASN A 23 1.33 0.76 9.34
N LEU A 24 1.86 1.00 8.15
CA LEU A 24 2.63 2.22 7.86
C LEU A 24 1.76 3.47 7.99
N GLY A 25 0.54 3.45 7.44
CA GLY A 25 -0.41 4.55 7.57
C GLY A 25 -0.74 4.84 9.04
N ALA A 26 -1.01 3.80 9.82
CA ALA A 26 -1.28 3.93 11.25
C ALA A 26 -0.07 4.45 12.04
N ALA A 27 1.14 3.98 11.72
CA ALA A 27 2.38 4.44 12.37
C ALA A 27 2.66 5.93 12.08
N LEU A 28 2.56 6.36 10.82
CA LEU A 28 2.75 7.76 10.44
C LEU A 28 1.70 8.66 11.10
N ALA A 29 0.45 8.22 11.18
CA ALA A 29 -0.60 8.98 11.85
C ALA A 29 -0.37 9.08 13.38
N LYS A 30 0.16 8.02 14.03
CA LYS A 30 0.62 8.10 15.44
C LYS A 30 1.76 9.10 15.63
N LEU A 31 2.58 9.30 14.63
CA LEU A 31 3.66 10.30 14.64
C LEU A 31 3.17 11.73 14.34
N GLY A 32 1.87 11.91 14.14
CA GLY A 32 1.23 13.23 13.97
C GLY A 32 1.01 13.64 12.51
N GLU A 33 1.40 12.83 11.53
CA GLU A 33 1.07 13.11 10.12
C GLU A 33 -0.42 12.84 9.85
N LYS A 34 -1.05 13.66 9.02
CA LYS A 34 -2.39 13.40 8.50
C LYS A 34 -2.29 12.50 7.27
N VAL A 35 -2.73 11.26 7.40
CA VAL A 35 -2.50 10.19 6.42
C VAL A 35 -3.80 9.69 5.81
N ALA A 36 -3.86 9.62 4.48
CA ALA A 36 -4.87 8.88 3.75
C ALA A 36 -4.25 7.57 3.23
N VAL A 37 -4.89 6.44 3.52
CA VAL A 37 -4.61 5.17 2.86
C VAL A 37 -5.70 4.93 1.82
N VAL A 38 -5.32 4.63 0.59
CA VAL A 38 -6.24 4.47 -0.55
C VAL A 38 -6.13 3.09 -1.11
N ASP A 39 -7.22 2.34 -1.12
CA ASP A 39 -7.29 1.01 -1.72
C ASP A 39 -7.67 1.12 -3.19
N VAL A 40 -6.82 0.63 -4.09
CA VAL A 40 -7.04 0.62 -5.55
C VAL A 40 -7.30 -0.79 -6.08
N ASP A 41 -7.37 -1.80 -5.22
CA ASP A 41 -7.65 -3.20 -5.61
C ASP A 41 -9.17 -3.43 -5.76
N VAL A 42 -9.71 -2.88 -6.84
CA VAL A 42 -11.15 -2.98 -7.18
C VAL A 42 -11.54 -4.45 -7.36
N GLY A 43 -12.64 -4.83 -6.72
CA GLY A 43 -13.20 -6.18 -6.71
C GLY A 43 -12.73 -7.05 -5.54
N LEU A 44 -11.55 -6.83 -4.99
CA LEU A 44 -11.05 -7.60 -3.84
C LEU A 44 -11.16 -6.83 -2.51
N ARG A 45 -11.07 -5.52 -2.51
CA ARG A 45 -11.22 -4.63 -1.35
C ARG A 45 -10.83 -5.28 -0.01
N ASN A 46 -9.56 -5.14 0.36
CA ASN A 46 -9.02 -5.79 1.55
C ASN A 46 -8.53 -4.82 2.63
N LEU A 47 -8.22 -3.57 2.26
CA LEU A 47 -7.62 -2.61 3.18
C LEU A 47 -8.57 -2.22 4.32
N ASP A 48 -9.87 -2.09 4.02
CA ASP A 48 -10.92 -1.82 5.01
C ASP A 48 -11.08 -2.95 6.04
N VAL A 49 -10.94 -4.21 5.60
CA VAL A 49 -10.97 -5.39 6.48
C VAL A 49 -9.77 -5.39 7.42
N VAL A 50 -8.54 -5.17 6.88
CA VAL A 50 -7.32 -5.11 7.67
C VAL A 50 -7.37 -3.99 8.71
N MET A 51 -8.08 -2.90 8.40
CA MET A 51 -8.28 -1.76 9.30
C MET A 51 -9.54 -1.86 10.16
N GLY A 52 -10.40 -2.88 9.99
CA GLY A 52 -11.66 -3.02 10.73
C GLY A 52 -12.66 -1.90 10.46
N LEU A 53 -12.68 -1.39 9.24
CA LEU A 53 -13.53 -0.27 8.81
C LEU A 53 -14.60 -0.69 7.79
N GLU A 54 -14.70 -1.98 7.43
CA GLU A 54 -15.59 -2.51 6.39
C GLU A 54 -17.08 -2.17 6.63
N GLY A 55 -17.51 -2.19 7.89
CA GLY A 55 -18.89 -1.85 8.29
C GLY A 55 -19.22 -0.35 8.20
N ARG A 56 -18.24 0.51 7.86
CA ARG A 56 -18.41 1.96 7.75
C ARG A 56 -18.36 2.49 6.32
N VAL A 57 -18.16 1.63 5.35
CA VAL A 57 -18.09 2.01 3.94
C VAL A 57 -19.50 2.29 3.42
N VAL A 58 -19.74 3.55 3.01
CA VAL A 58 -20.97 4.01 2.37
C VAL A 58 -20.69 4.34 0.91
N PHE A 59 -19.61 5.04 0.64
CA PHE A 59 -19.10 5.38 -0.68
C PHE A 59 -17.66 4.89 -0.83
N ASP A 60 -17.25 4.63 -2.05
CA ASP A 60 -15.94 4.12 -2.40
C ASP A 60 -15.20 5.01 -3.41
N LEU A 61 -13.97 4.65 -3.76
CA LEU A 61 -13.15 5.37 -4.73
C LEU A 61 -13.85 5.53 -6.09
N VAL A 62 -14.54 4.49 -6.57
CA VAL A 62 -15.22 4.55 -7.87
C VAL A 62 -16.40 5.50 -7.82
N ASP A 63 -17.13 5.59 -6.70
CA ASP A 63 -18.19 6.58 -6.52
C ASP A 63 -17.68 8.02 -6.63
N VAL A 64 -16.47 8.27 -6.10
CA VAL A 64 -15.81 9.58 -6.23
C VAL A 64 -15.38 9.82 -7.67
N LEU A 65 -14.75 8.85 -8.34
CA LEU A 65 -14.30 8.99 -9.72
C LEU A 65 -15.45 9.20 -10.71
N GLU A 66 -16.60 8.59 -10.45
CA GLU A 66 -17.81 8.74 -11.28
C GLU A 66 -18.67 9.96 -10.87
N GLY A 67 -18.27 10.70 -9.84
CA GLY A 67 -18.99 11.91 -9.39
C GLY A 67 -20.27 11.62 -8.61
N ARG A 68 -20.50 10.38 -8.17
CA ARG A 68 -21.66 10.00 -7.34
C ARG A 68 -21.52 10.42 -5.88
N ALA A 69 -20.26 10.58 -5.42
CA ALA A 69 -19.96 11.03 -4.07
C ALA A 69 -18.86 12.11 -4.11
N ARG A 70 -18.87 13.01 -3.15
CA ARG A 70 -17.74 13.91 -2.90
C ARG A 70 -16.65 13.15 -2.16
N LEU A 71 -15.38 13.52 -2.37
CA LEU A 71 -14.23 12.88 -1.73
C LEU A 71 -14.40 12.74 -0.20
N ARG A 72 -14.83 13.81 0.48
CA ARG A 72 -15.07 13.79 1.94
C ARG A 72 -16.13 12.80 2.40
N GLN A 73 -17.10 12.46 1.54
CA GLN A 73 -18.15 11.48 1.88
C GLN A 73 -17.65 10.04 1.81
N ALA A 74 -16.62 9.77 0.99
CA ALA A 74 -16.01 8.47 0.83
C ALA A 74 -14.84 8.24 1.81
N LEU A 75 -14.27 9.30 2.39
CA LEU A 75 -13.21 9.20 3.38
C LEU A 75 -13.75 8.71 4.73
N ILE A 76 -13.17 7.62 5.22
CA ILE A 76 -13.51 7.02 6.51
C ILE A 76 -12.38 7.29 7.49
N ARG A 77 -12.66 8.07 8.54
CA ARG A 77 -11.70 8.33 9.62
C ARG A 77 -11.58 7.11 10.53
N ASP A 78 -10.37 6.69 10.87
CA ASP A 78 -10.13 5.66 11.88
C ASP A 78 -10.55 6.18 13.27
N LYS A 79 -11.15 5.31 14.09
CA LYS A 79 -11.61 5.68 15.42
C LYS A 79 -10.48 5.68 16.47
N ARG A 80 -9.42 4.93 16.20
CA ARG A 80 -8.30 4.69 17.12
C ARG A 80 -7.19 5.71 16.93
N VAL A 81 -7.04 6.22 15.68
CA VAL A 81 -6.00 7.19 15.31
C VAL A 81 -6.63 8.35 14.54
N GLU A 82 -6.65 9.51 15.17
CA GLU A 82 -7.38 10.68 14.68
C GLU A 82 -6.99 11.13 13.28
N ASN A 83 -5.70 11.03 12.95
CA ASN A 83 -5.15 11.53 11.70
C ASN A 83 -5.08 10.47 10.58
N LEU A 84 -5.69 9.28 10.79
CA LEU A 84 -5.72 8.20 9.80
C LEU A 84 -7.07 8.13 9.11
N PHE A 85 -7.05 8.13 7.78
CA PHE A 85 -8.24 8.03 6.94
C PHE A 85 -8.08 6.94 5.88
N LEU A 86 -9.17 6.26 5.57
CA LEU A 86 -9.27 5.27 4.50
C LEU A 86 -10.16 5.81 3.36
N LEU A 87 -9.70 5.69 2.12
CA LEU A 87 -10.53 5.73 0.93
C LEU A 87 -10.63 4.31 0.37
N PRO A 88 -11.76 3.61 0.52
CA PRO A 88 -11.87 2.20 0.18
C PRO A 88 -12.04 1.99 -1.32
N ALA A 89 -11.61 0.82 -1.82
CA ALA A 89 -11.91 0.37 -3.17
C ALA A 89 -13.38 -0.07 -3.32
N SER A 90 -13.86 -0.14 -4.57
CA SER A 90 -15.17 -0.70 -4.87
C SER A 90 -15.15 -2.23 -4.87
N GLN A 91 -16.18 -2.86 -4.33
CA GLN A 91 -16.36 -4.32 -4.37
C GLN A 91 -17.05 -4.82 -5.64
N THR A 92 -17.88 -3.97 -6.26
CA THR A 92 -18.87 -4.39 -7.27
C THR A 92 -18.59 -3.84 -8.67
N LYS A 93 -17.56 -3.01 -8.84
CA LYS A 93 -17.24 -2.37 -10.11
C LYS A 93 -16.12 -3.08 -10.84
N ASP A 94 -16.11 -2.94 -12.15
CA ASP A 94 -15.01 -3.43 -12.99
C ASP A 94 -13.76 -2.56 -12.79
N LYS A 95 -12.60 -3.21 -12.93
CA LYS A 95 -11.28 -2.54 -12.93
C LYS A 95 -11.15 -1.46 -14.00
N GLU A 96 -12.00 -1.49 -15.02
CA GLU A 96 -12.09 -0.48 -16.07
C GLU A 96 -12.64 0.88 -15.58
N ALA A 97 -13.35 0.90 -14.45
CA ALA A 97 -13.85 2.13 -13.83
C ALA A 97 -12.74 3.02 -13.25
N LEU A 98 -11.52 2.50 -13.11
CA LEU A 98 -10.37 3.25 -12.65
C LEU A 98 -9.68 3.98 -13.80
N ASP A 99 -10.02 5.25 -13.98
CA ASP A 99 -9.33 6.16 -14.90
C ASP A 99 -8.09 6.76 -14.23
N PRO A 100 -6.87 6.59 -14.78
CA PRO A 100 -5.64 7.09 -14.18
C PRO A 100 -5.59 8.61 -14.00
N GLU A 101 -6.13 9.37 -14.96
CA GLU A 101 -6.09 10.84 -14.89
C GLU A 101 -7.05 11.36 -13.82
N ARG A 102 -8.27 10.83 -13.74
CA ARG A 102 -9.19 11.14 -12.65
C ARG A 102 -8.64 10.73 -11.30
N PHE A 103 -7.93 9.60 -11.22
CA PHE A 103 -7.31 9.18 -9.97
C PHE A 103 -6.18 10.14 -9.54
N LYS A 104 -5.41 10.68 -10.48
CA LYS A 104 -4.43 11.74 -10.17
C LYS A 104 -5.10 12.98 -9.56
N GLU A 105 -6.27 13.37 -10.08
CA GLU A 105 -7.04 14.50 -9.52
C GLU A 105 -7.49 14.22 -8.09
N VAL A 106 -7.95 13.00 -7.80
CA VAL A 106 -8.33 12.59 -6.44
C VAL A 106 -7.13 12.66 -5.47
N VAL A 107 -5.97 12.14 -5.87
CA VAL A 107 -4.76 12.18 -5.03
C VAL A 107 -4.29 13.63 -4.84
N ARG A 108 -4.34 14.47 -5.87
CA ARG A 108 -4.04 15.89 -5.75
C ARG A 108 -5.01 16.60 -4.78
N ALA A 109 -6.31 16.33 -4.88
CA ALA A 109 -7.30 16.89 -3.97
C ALA A 109 -7.05 16.47 -2.51
N LEU A 110 -6.67 15.19 -2.26
CA LEU A 110 -6.26 14.75 -0.92
C LEU A 110 -5.10 15.58 -0.38
N LEU A 111 -4.06 15.82 -1.17
CA LEU A 111 -2.86 16.52 -0.74
C LEU A 111 -3.05 18.04 -0.62
N GLU A 112 -3.73 18.67 -1.57
CA GLU A 112 -3.78 20.13 -1.71
C GLU A 112 -5.05 20.75 -1.09
N GLU A 113 -6.20 20.08 -1.23
CA GLU A 113 -7.48 20.62 -0.77
C GLU A 113 -7.86 20.09 0.61
N GLU A 114 -7.65 18.78 0.85
CA GLU A 114 -7.94 18.14 2.13
C GLU A 114 -6.78 18.24 3.12
N GLY A 115 -5.59 18.64 2.67
CA GLY A 115 -4.41 18.91 3.50
C GLY A 115 -3.81 17.65 4.14
N PHE A 116 -3.81 16.52 3.42
CA PHE A 116 -3.08 15.34 3.87
C PHE A 116 -1.58 15.52 3.70
N ASP A 117 -0.82 15.11 4.71
CA ASP A 117 0.65 15.10 4.65
C ASP A 117 1.15 13.95 3.79
N ARG A 118 0.47 12.78 3.87
CA ARG A 118 0.80 11.57 3.12
C ARG A 118 -0.45 10.92 2.53
N VAL A 119 -0.28 10.38 1.32
CA VAL A 119 -1.24 9.47 0.67
C VAL A 119 -0.49 8.17 0.36
N LEU A 120 -0.90 7.06 1.00
CA LEU A 120 -0.39 5.73 0.72
C LEU A 120 -1.40 4.99 -0.15
N ILE A 121 -0.97 4.54 -1.32
CA ILE A 121 -1.83 3.92 -2.32
C ILE A 121 -1.55 2.42 -2.34
N ASP A 122 -2.48 1.61 -1.83
CA ASP A 122 -2.39 0.14 -1.88
C ASP A 122 -2.76 -0.33 -3.29
N SER A 123 -1.77 -0.79 -4.04
CA SER A 123 -1.97 -1.24 -5.43
C SER A 123 -2.37 -2.72 -5.49
N PRO A 124 -3.10 -3.16 -6.51
CA PRO A 124 -3.17 -4.58 -6.80
C PRO A 124 -1.78 -5.16 -7.11
N ALA A 125 -1.62 -6.47 -6.95
CA ALA A 125 -0.37 -7.15 -7.28
C ALA A 125 -0.14 -7.20 -8.79
N GLY A 126 1.13 -7.27 -9.19
CA GLY A 126 1.53 -7.41 -10.59
C GLY A 126 1.69 -6.09 -11.32
N ILE A 127 1.72 -6.17 -12.65
CA ILE A 127 2.14 -5.08 -13.55
C ILE A 127 0.99 -4.57 -14.45
N GLU A 128 -0.21 -5.07 -14.23
CA GLU A 128 -1.37 -4.80 -15.07
C GLU A 128 -1.95 -3.38 -14.87
N LYS A 129 -3.06 -3.09 -15.53
CA LYS A 129 -3.73 -1.79 -15.53
C LYS A 129 -3.96 -1.22 -14.12
N GLY A 130 -4.32 -2.07 -13.15
CA GLY A 130 -4.53 -1.63 -11.76
C GLY A 130 -3.27 -1.06 -11.11
N PHE A 131 -2.11 -1.70 -11.28
CA PHE A 131 -0.82 -1.15 -10.86
C PHE A 131 -0.51 0.16 -11.57
N GLN A 132 -0.77 0.23 -12.89
CA GLN A 132 -0.50 1.43 -13.67
C GLN A 132 -1.32 2.63 -13.19
N THR A 133 -2.59 2.40 -12.83
CA THR A 133 -3.46 3.42 -12.27
C THR A 133 -2.98 3.85 -10.89
N ALA A 134 -2.64 2.89 -10.02
CA ALA A 134 -2.14 3.17 -8.67
C ALA A 134 -0.83 3.97 -8.68
N ALA A 135 0.07 3.67 -9.62
CA ALA A 135 1.36 4.35 -9.76
C ALA A 135 1.28 5.72 -10.45
N ALA A 136 0.17 6.02 -11.15
CA ALA A 136 0.06 7.24 -11.95
C ALA A 136 0.23 8.55 -11.15
N PRO A 137 -0.34 8.72 -9.94
CA PRO A 137 -0.13 9.91 -9.10
C PRO A 137 1.09 9.83 -8.20
N ALA A 138 1.82 8.70 -8.17
CA ALA A 138 2.84 8.46 -7.16
C ALA A 138 4.13 9.25 -7.44
N GLU A 139 4.63 9.91 -6.41
CA GLU A 139 5.95 10.55 -6.40
C GLU A 139 7.05 9.60 -5.95
N GLY A 140 6.65 8.58 -5.18
CA GLY A 140 7.53 7.52 -4.69
C GLY A 140 6.81 6.18 -4.63
N ALA A 141 7.58 5.10 -4.48
CA ALA A 141 7.06 3.74 -4.37
C ALA A 141 7.70 3.00 -3.19
N LEU A 142 6.88 2.20 -2.51
CA LEU A 142 7.31 1.22 -1.52
C LEU A 142 7.11 -0.17 -2.11
N VAL A 143 8.20 -0.81 -2.50
CA VAL A 143 8.20 -2.17 -3.06
C VAL A 143 8.32 -3.17 -1.93
N VAL A 144 7.29 -4.00 -1.74
CA VAL A 144 7.25 -5.03 -0.70
C VAL A 144 7.60 -6.38 -1.31
N VAL A 145 8.58 -7.06 -0.74
CA VAL A 145 9.03 -8.39 -1.19
C VAL A 145 9.12 -9.36 -0.03
N ASN A 146 8.87 -10.63 -0.31
CA ASN A 146 9.34 -11.72 0.56
C ASN A 146 10.73 -12.18 0.05
N PRO A 147 11.62 -12.65 0.92
CA PRO A 147 12.94 -13.12 0.52
C PRO A 147 12.88 -14.50 -0.15
N GLU A 148 12.13 -14.57 -1.25
CA GLU A 148 11.89 -15.71 -2.12
C GLU A 148 12.27 -15.35 -3.56
N VAL A 149 12.93 -16.25 -4.28
CA VAL A 149 13.42 -16.00 -5.65
C VAL A 149 12.33 -15.47 -6.58
N SER A 150 11.11 -16.05 -6.53
CA SER A 150 9.99 -15.60 -7.37
C SER A 150 9.52 -14.18 -7.02
N SER A 151 9.40 -13.87 -5.72
CA SER A 151 8.98 -12.55 -5.25
C SER A 151 9.97 -11.45 -5.64
N VAL A 152 11.27 -11.75 -5.48
CA VAL A 152 12.34 -10.80 -5.82
C VAL A 152 12.43 -10.57 -7.32
N ARG A 153 12.33 -11.64 -8.13
CA ARG A 153 12.31 -11.51 -9.61
C ARG A 153 11.14 -10.68 -10.13
N ASP A 154 9.95 -10.85 -9.54
CA ASP A 154 8.78 -10.08 -9.92
C ASP A 154 8.91 -8.62 -9.45
N ALA A 155 9.55 -8.38 -8.31
CA ALA A 155 9.83 -7.02 -7.81
C ALA A 155 10.82 -6.27 -8.72
N ASP A 156 11.83 -6.93 -9.26
CA ASP A 156 12.78 -6.35 -10.21
C ASP A 156 12.05 -5.76 -11.43
N ARG A 157 11.05 -6.48 -11.95
CA ARG A 157 10.20 -5.98 -13.05
C ARG A 157 9.39 -4.75 -12.65
N ILE A 158 8.84 -4.73 -11.42
CA ILE A 158 8.11 -3.57 -10.89
C ILE A 158 9.02 -2.35 -10.79
N ILE A 159 10.24 -2.52 -10.27
CA ILE A 159 11.23 -1.45 -10.14
C ILE A 159 11.54 -0.85 -11.52
N GLY A 160 11.81 -1.68 -12.53
CA GLY A 160 12.05 -1.20 -13.89
C GLY A 160 10.86 -0.42 -14.49
N LEU A 161 9.61 -0.82 -14.17
CA LEU A 161 8.41 -0.10 -14.60
C LEU A 161 8.23 1.23 -13.86
N LEU A 162 8.57 1.30 -12.58
CA LEU A 162 8.53 2.54 -11.78
C LEU A 162 9.57 3.54 -12.31
N GLU A 163 10.77 3.08 -12.60
CA GLU A 163 11.83 3.90 -13.20
C GLU A 163 11.44 4.45 -14.57
N ALA A 164 10.86 3.59 -15.44
CA ALA A 164 10.36 4.00 -16.74
C ALA A 164 9.21 5.03 -16.68
N ARG A 165 8.54 5.14 -15.53
CA ARG A 165 7.49 6.13 -15.23
C ARG A 165 8.01 7.37 -14.49
N GLU A 166 9.33 7.46 -14.31
CA GLU A 166 9.99 8.56 -13.59
C GLU A 166 9.57 8.66 -12.11
N VAL A 167 9.11 7.57 -11.49
CA VAL A 167 8.93 7.51 -10.03
C VAL A 167 10.31 7.50 -9.39
N ARG A 168 10.69 8.61 -8.77
CA ARG A 168 12.09 8.90 -8.42
C ARG A 168 12.52 8.31 -7.08
N GLU A 169 11.60 8.18 -6.14
CA GLU A 169 11.91 7.67 -4.79
C GLU A 169 11.39 6.23 -4.65
N ASN A 170 12.24 5.25 -4.92
CA ASN A 170 11.90 3.84 -4.75
C ASN A 170 12.49 3.30 -3.44
N PHE A 171 11.63 2.77 -2.59
CA PHE A 171 11.97 2.18 -1.31
C PHE A 171 11.68 0.69 -1.31
N LEU A 172 12.48 -0.09 -0.58
CA LEU A 172 12.32 -1.54 -0.45
C LEU A 172 11.94 -1.90 1.00
N VAL A 173 10.96 -2.77 1.16
CA VAL A 173 10.67 -3.47 2.41
C VAL A 173 10.77 -4.97 2.17
N ILE A 174 11.63 -5.64 2.95
CA ILE A 174 11.74 -7.10 2.97
C ILE A 174 10.83 -7.59 4.09
N ASN A 175 9.76 -8.30 3.71
CA ASN A 175 8.74 -8.79 4.62
C ASN A 175 8.85 -10.32 4.82
N ARG A 176 8.38 -10.80 5.97
CA ARG A 176 8.38 -12.22 6.36
C ARG A 176 9.75 -12.88 6.33
N LEU A 177 10.78 -12.16 6.76
CA LEU A 177 12.11 -12.74 6.93
C LEU A 177 12.07 -13.79 8.05
N ARG A 178 12.62 -14.97 7.76
CA ARG A 178 12.78 -16.07 8.74
C ARG A 178 14.27 -16.30 8.98
N PRO A 179 14.87 -15.75 10.05
CA PRO A 179 16.32 -15.84 10.28
C PRO A 179 16.86 -17.26 10.30
N ARG A 180 16.08 -18.22 10.82
CA ARG A 180 16.47 -19.63 10.86
C ARG A 180 16.56 -20.27 9.47
N MET A 181 15.70 -19.86 8.53
CA MET A 181 15.74 -20.34 7.14
C MET A 181 16.91 -19.72 6.39
N VAL A 182 17.17 -18.43 6.60
CA VAL A 182 18.34 -17.74 6.02
C VAL A 182 19.64 -18.43 6.47
N ALA A 183 19.77 -18.72 7.78
CA ALA A 183 20.96 -19.37 8.33
C ALA A 183 21.23 -20.79 7.76
N ARG A 184 20.20 -21.48 7.25
CA ARG A 184 20.30 -22.78 6.59
C ARG A 184 20.46 -22.70 5.07
N GLY A 185 20.37 -21.50 4.49
CA GLY A 185 20.36 -21.32 3.03
C GLY A 185 19.04 -21.68 2.34
N ASP A 186 17.94 -21.84 3.09
CA ASP A 186 16.61 -22.20 2.59
C ASP A 186 15.80 -20.95 2.16
N MET A 187 16.29 -19.76 2.45
CA MET A 187 15.69 -18.45 2.15
C MET A 187 16.79 -17.47 1.76
N LEU A 188 16.49 -16.56 0.84
CA LEU A 188 17.42 -15.48 0.47
C LEU A 188 17.75 -14.63 1.70
N SER A 189 19.00 -14.23 1.83
CA SER A 189 19.42 -13.23 2.81
C SER A 189 19.00 -11.82 2.41
N VAL A 190 19.14 -10.87 3.31
CA VAL A 190 18.94 -9.45 3.00
C VAL A 190 19.94 -9.00 1.94
N GLU A 191 21.18 -9.46 2.04
CA GLU A 191 22.28 -9.17 1.12
C GLU A 191 21.95 -9.66 -0.29
N ASP A 192 21.45 -10.91 -0.42
CA ASP A 192 21.04 -11.48 -1.71
C ASP A 192 19.94 -10.63 -2.37
N VAL A 193 18.93 -10.23 -1.59
CA VAL A 193 17.82 -9.39 -2.11
C VAL A 193 18.34 -8.02 -2.56
N VAL A 194 19.22 -7.40 -1.79
CA VAL A 194 19.83 -6.10 -2.13
C VAL A 194 20.70 -6.22 -3.39
N GLU A 195 21.49 -7.30 -3.52
CA GLU A 195 22.32 -7.53 -4.71
C GLU A 195 21.48 -7.68 -5.97
N ILE A 196 20.36 -8.41 -5.89
CA ILE A 196 19.46 -8.64 -7.04
C ILE A 196 18.71 -7.35 -7.44
N LEU A 197 18.16 -6.63 -6.47
CA LEU A 197 17.27 -5.50 -6.74
C LEU A 197 17.99 -4.14 -6.86
N GLY A 198 19.25 -4.05 -6.43
CA GLY A 198 19.98 -2.79 -6.42
C GLY A 198 19.44 -1.73 -5.44
N LEU A 199 18.46 -2.07 -4.60
CA LEU A 199 17.82 -1.17 -3.65
C LEU A 199 18.15 -1.58 -2.21
N LYS A 200 18.51 -0.60 -1.38
CA LYS A 200 18.67 -0.83 0.07
C LYS A 200 17.30 -0.83 0.74
N PRO A 201 17.01 -1.81 1.62
CA PRO A 201 15.76 -1.83 2.36
C PRO A 201 15.72 -0.70 3.39
N ILE A 202 14.55 -0.05 3.48
CA ILE A 202 14.24 0.89 4.56
C ILE A 202 13.60 0.19 5.76
N GLY A 203 13.18 -1.06 5.59
CA GLY A 203 12.60 -1.90 6.64
C GLY A 203 12.77 -3.38 6.34
N ILE A 204 13.04 -4.14 7.40
CA ILE A 204 13.10 -5.60 7.38
C ILE A 204 12.11 -6.08 8.44
N ILE A 205 11.07 -6.79 8.00
CA ILE A 205 9.99 -7.26 8.87
C ILE A 205 10.12 -8.77 9.00
N PRO A 206 10.42 -9.28 10.19
CA PRO A 206 10.41 -10.72 10.43
C PRO A 206 8.99 -11.27 10.34
N GLU A 207 8.87 -12.56 10.04
CA GLU A 207 7.57 -13.22 10.12
C GLU A 207 7.11 -13.32 11.58
N ASP A 208 5.88 -12.86 11.83
CA ASP A 208 5.29 -12.85 13.16
C ASP A 208 3.80 -13.24 13.08
N GLU A 209 3.40 -14.22 13.89
CA GLU A 209 2.02 -14.68 13.96
C GLU A 209 1.05 -13.60 14.46
N GLN A 210 1.54 -12.63 15.24
CA GLN A 210 0.73 -11.51 15.72
C GLN A 210 0.18 -10.65 14.58
N VAL A 211 0.86 -10.61 13.44
CA VAL A 211 0.36 -9.93 12.23
C VAL A 211 -0.94 -10.58 11.76
N ILE A 212 -1.00 -11.93 11.74
CA ILE A 212 -2.20 -12.67 11.32
C ILE A 212 -3.33 -12.42 12.32
N VAL A 213 -3.04 -12.52 13.63
CA VAL A 213 -4.03 -12.29 14.70
C VAL A 213 -4.60 -10.89 14.61
N SER A 214 -3.74 -9.88 14.45
CA SER A 214 -4.11 -8.48 14.37
C SER A 214 -4.95 -8.18 13.12
N THR A 215 -4.54 -8.71 11.96
CA THR A 215 -5.28 -8.58 10.71
C THR A 215 -6.69 -9.19 10.82
N ASN A 216 -6.81 -10.39 11.41
CA ASN A 216 -8.11 -11.03 11.62
C ASN A 216 -9.03 -10.27 12.61
N GLN A 217 -8.46 -9.45 13.47
CA GLN A 217 -9.18 -8.57 14.39
C GLN A 217 -9.52 -7.20 13.78
N GLY A 218 -9.10 -6.94 12.53
CA GLY A 218 -9.29 -5.64 11.88
C GLY A 218 -8.53 -4.51 12.58
N GLU A 219 -7.35 -4.81 13.13
CA GLU A 219 -6.55 -3.82 13.84
C GLU A 219 -5.09 -3.85 13.37
N PRO A 220 -4.56 -2.77 12.79
CA PRO A 220 -3.14 -2.69 12.47
C PRO A 220 -2.27 -2.96 13.70
N LEU A 221 -1.30 -3.87 13.58
CA LEU A 221 -0.49 -4.35 14.70
C LEU A 221 0.21 -3.21 15.47
N VAL A 222 0.65 -2.18 14.77
CA VAL A 222 1.31 -0.99 15.38
C VAL A 222 0.40 -0.19 16.33
N LEU A 223 -0.90 -0.47 16.35
CA LEU A 223 -1.85 0.17 17.27
C LEU A 223 -1.99 -0.60 18.59
N LYS A 224 -1.53 -1.84 18.65
CA LYS A 224 -1.65 -2.67 19.86
C LYS A 224 -0.64 -2.36 20.97
N GLY A 225 0.22 -1.38 20.80
CA GLY A 225 1.13 -0.88 21.83
C GLY A 225 2.51 -1.44 21.69
#